data_568507b4af7c95ec095f45ec6bc00939
#
_entry.id   568507b4af7c95ec095f45ec6bc00939
#
_cell.length_a   1.000
_cell.length_b   1.000
_cell.length_c   1.000
_cell.angle_alpha   90.00
_cell.angle_beta   90.00
_cell.angle_gamma   90.00
#
_symmetry.space_group_name_H-M   'P 1'
#
loop_
_entity.id
_entity.type
_entity.pdbx_description
1 polymer ?
#
loop_
_entity_poly.entity_id
_entity_poly.type
_entity_poly.pdbx_seq_one_letter_code
_entity_poly.pdbx_strand_id
1 'polypeptide(L)'
;VSLSPDGAETASLWSMIGGVLLEESLPAPRPAGTRRAWNRTGNRPHVSASELLARAEGPLSWRRGLSGVHYAPAGAPGTKFMKLEAGQSAPMHGHGGLEATVVLSGRFSDGHGTYCRGDLVLGEPGMRHKPAAVGDESCVCFVAHRPNRFWRYFK
;
A
#
# COMPACT_ATOMS: atom_id res chain seq x y z
N VAL A 1 13.74 -35.98 -34.55
CA VAL A 1 14.95 -35.38 -33.95
C VAL A 1 14.53 -34.68 -32.70
N SER A 2 14.80 -35.30 -31.55
CA SER A 2 14.51 -34.76 -30.22
C SER A 2 15.71 -33.91 -29.81
N LEU A 3 15.52 -32.62 -29.67
CA LEU A 3 16.48 -31.73 -29.03
C LEU A 3 16.08 -31.61 -27.57
N SER A 4 16.68 -32.38 -26.69
CA SER A 4 16.72 -32.12 -25.27
C SER A 4 17.65 -30.93 -25.04
N PRO A 5 17.20 -29.86 -24.40
CA PRO A 5 18.12 -28.80 -23.94
C PRO A 5 19.01 -29.40 -22.84
N ASP A 6 20.32 -29.26 -23.04
CA ASP A 6 21.33 -29.74 -22.13
C ASP A 6 21.16 -29.08 -20.76
N GLY A 7 20.91 -29.88 -19.73
CA GLY A 7 20.64 -29.38 -18.38
C GLY A 7 21.80 -28.59 -17.76
N ALA A 8 23.00 -28.70 -18.34
CA ALA A 8 24.17 -27.95 -17.90
C ALA A 8 24.15 -26.48 -18.32
N GLU A 9 23.60 -26.17 -19.50
CA GLU A 9 23.49 -24.77 -19.96
C GLU A 9 22.42 -23.98 -19.21
N THR A 10 21.28 -24.62 -18.89
CA THR A 10 20.23 -23.97 -18.09
C THR A 10 20.69 -23.72 -16.66
N ALA A 11 21.43 -24.64 -16.04
CA ALA A 11 21.99 -24.46 -14.71
C ALA A 11 23.02 -23.31 -14.66
N SER A 12 23.82 -23.15 -15.73
CA SER A 12 24.77 -22.05 -15.87
C SER A 12 24.08 -20.70 -15.99
N LEU A 13 22.99 -20.59 -16.76
CA LEU A 13 22.19 -19.37 -16.90
C LEU A 13 21.51 -18.97 -15.59
N TRP A 14 20.96 -19.92 -14.87
CA TRP A 14 20.35 -19.65 -13.56
C TRP A 14 21.40 -19.23 -12.51
N SER A 15 22.60 -19.80 -12.57
CA SER A 15 23.71 -19.40 -11.72
C SER A 15 24.18 -17.96 -12.00
N MET A 16 24.23 -17.57 -13.28
CA MET A 16 24.60 -16.21 -13.67
C MET A 16 23.51 -15.20 -13.30
N ILE A 17 22.24 -15.54 -13.51
CA ILE A 17 21.09 -14.66 -13.13
C ILE A 17 20.98 -14.59 -11.61
N GLY A 18 21.15 -15.70 -10.90
CA GLY A 18 21.15 -15.74 -9.45
C GLY A 18 22.29 -14.91 -8.82
N GLY A 19 23.47 -14.91 -9.44
CA GLY A 19 24.60 -14.08 -9.02
C GLY A 19 24.33 -12.58 -9.19
N VAL A 20 23.74 -12.18 -10.31
CA VAL A 20 23.38 -10.78 -10.59
C VAL A 20 22.27 -10.30 -9.66
N LEU A 21 21.28 -11.15 -9.34
CA LEU A 21 20.20 -10.81 -8.40
C LEU A 21 20.66 -10.79 -6.94
N LEU A 22 21.75 -11.49 -6.60
CA LEU A 22 22.32 -11.51 -5.25
C LEU A 22 23.36 -10.42 -5.03
N GLU A 23 23.95 -9.86 -6.11
CA GLU A 23 24.89 -8.75 -6.01
C GLU A 23 24.21 -7.36 -6.01
N GLU A 24 23.00 -7.22 -6.50
CA GLU A 24 22.13 -6.13 -6.08
C GLU A 24 21.64 -6.46 -4.66
N SER A 25 22.55 -6.44 -3.74
CA SER A 25 22.29 -6.57 -2.32
C SER A 25 21.22 -5.55 -1.96
N LEU A 26 20.04 -6.03 -1.62
CA LEU A 26 19.12 -5.26 -0.81
C LEU A 26 19.97 -4.58 0.27
N PRO A 27 19.93 -3.26 0.41
CA PRO A 27 20.73 -2.58 1.42
C PRO A 27 20.49 -3.29 2.73
N ALA A 28 21.57 -3.71 3.38
CA ALA A 28 21.52 -4.45 4.64
C ALA A 28 20.49 -3.79 5.56
N PRO A 29 19.63 -4.55 6.25
CA PRO A 29 18.64 -3.98 7.14
C PRO A 29 19.38 -3.07 8.10
N ARG A 30 19.09 -1.78 8.05
CA ARG A 30 19.74 -0.80 8.91
C ARG A 30 19.52 -1.21 10.34
N PRO A 31 20.57 -1.23 11.19
CA PRO A 31 20.43 -1.63 12.59
C PRO A 31 19.32 -0.79 13.22
N ALA A 32 18.46 -1.46 13.95
CA ALA A 32 17.37 -0.85 14.70
C ALA A 32 17.98 0.16 15.70
N GLY A 33 17.95 1.43 15.39
CA GLY A 33 18.55 2.52 16.19
C GLY A 33 19.08 3.68 15.37
N THR A 34 19.33 3.53 14.08
CA THR A 34 19.83 4.60 13.22
C THR A 34 18.79 5.19 12.30
N ARG A 35 17.50 5.05 12.59
CA ARG A 35 16.50 5.88 11.94
C ARG A 35 16.62 7.30 12.49
N ARG A 36 17.59 8.03 11.98
CA ARG A 36 17.42 9.47 11.96
C ARG A 36 16.18 9.72 11.13
N ALA A 37 15.06 9.90 11.83
CA ALA A 37 13.90 10.49 11.23
C ALA A 37 14.40 11.70 10.43
N TRP A 38 13.91 11.83 9.20
CA TRP A 38 14.15 13.04 8.40
C TRP A 38 13.44 14.21 9.07
N ASN A 39 14.03 14.67 10.16
CA ASN A 39 13.52 15.71 11.01
C ASN A 39 14.25 17.01 10.66
N ARG A 40 14.01 17.50 9.45
CA ARG A 40 14.53 18.81 9.04
C ARG A 40 13.85 19.98 9.74
N THR A 41 12.78 19.73 10.46
CA THR A 41 12.01 20.75 11.19
C THR A 41 11.47 20.21 12.52
N GLY A 42 12.30 19.55 13.28
CA GLY A 42 12.13 19.33 14.73
C GLY A 42 10.84 18.73 15.27
N ASN A 43 9.74 18.60 14.53
CA ASN A 43 8.47 18.32 15.16
C ASN A 43 7.39 17.67 14.26
N ARG A 44 7.77 16.82 13.32
CA ARG A 44 6.74 16.00 12.64
C ARG A 44 6.60 14.67 13.37
N PRO A 45 5.41 14.34 13.88
CA PRO A 45 5.18 13.04 14.46
C PRO A 45 5.45 11.95 13.40
N HIS A 46 6.40 11.10 13.68
CA HIS A 46 6.68 9.92 12.86
C HIS A 46 5.80 8.78 13.37
N VAL A 47 4.93 8.27 12.52
CA VAL A 47 4.11 7.08 12.81
C VAL A 47 4.68 5.92 12.00
N SER A 48 5.04 4.85 12.67
CA SER A 48 5.51 3.62 12.01
C SER A 48 4.34 2.80 11.46
N ALA A 49 4.62 1.92 10.48
CA ALA A 49 3.59 1.02 9.95
C ALA A 49 3.02 0.09 11.05
N SER A 50 3.85 -0.32 12.02
CA SER A 50 3.40 -1.11 13.17
C SER A 50 2.46 -0.34 14.08
N GLU A 51 2.71 0.95 14.31
CA GLU A 51 1.78 1.80 15.06
C GLU A 51 0.47 2.01 14.31
N LEU A 52 0.50 2.17 12.99
CA LEU A 52 -0.72 2.27 12.18
C LEU A 52 -1.52 0.97 12.26
N LEU A 53 -0.86 -0.18 12.18
CA LEU A 53 -1.51 -1.49 12.31
C LEU A 53 -2.14 -1.66 13.70
N ALA A 54 -1.40 -1.38 14.77
CA ALA A 54 -1.92 -1.46 16.13
C ALA A 54 -3.13 -0.54 16.36
N ARG A 55 -3.14 0.65 15.74
CA ARG A 55 -4.29 1.54 15.76
C ARG A 55 -5.47 0.97 14.98
N ALA A 56 -5.22 0.35 13.83
CA ALA A 56 -6.26 -0.26 13.00
C ALA A 56 -6.90 -1.49 13.67
N GLU A 57 -6.16 -2.22 14.49
CA GLU A 57 -6.63 -3.36 15.29
C GLU A 57 -7.29 -2.93 16.61
N GLY A 58 -7.10 -1.68 17.01
CA GLY A 58 -7.68 -1.12 18.23
C GLY A 58 -9.18 -0.78 18.10
N PRO A 59 -9.77 -0.23 19.16
CA PRO A 59 -11.19 0.14 19.17
C PRO A 59 -11.42 1.41 18.33
N LEU A 60 -11.59 1.23 17.02
CA LEU A 60 -11.90 2.32 16.10
C LEU A 60 -13.41 2.49 15.93
N SER A 61 -13.84 3.74 15.85
CA SER A 61 -15.22 4.10 15.50
C SER A 61 -15.43 3.98 13.99
N TRP A 62 -15.64 2.77 13.51
CA TRP A 62 -15.91 2.50 12.11
C TRP A 62 -17.27 3.03 11.68
N ARG A 63 -17.30 3.76 10.60
CA ARG A 63 -18.52 4.25 9.94
C ARG A 63 -18.67 3.55 8.59
N ARG A 64 -19.85 3.02 8.33
CA ARG A 64 -20.18 2.42 7.05
C ARG A 64 -20.32 3.51 5.99
N GLY A 65 -19.57 3.37 4.90
CA GLY A 65 -19.72 4.15 3.68
C GLY A 65 -20.56 3.41 2.63
N LEU A 66 -20.42 3.84 1.38
CA LEU A 66 -21.10 3.20 0.25
C LEU A 66 -20.50 1.82 -0.03
N SER A 67 -21.35 0.90 -0.51
CA SER A 67 -20.95 -0.44 -1.01
C SER A 67 -20.15 -1.30 -0.03
N GLY A 68 -20.39 -1.18 1.27
CA GLY A 68 -19.73 -2.04 2.27
C GLY A 68 -18.32 -1.62 2.68
N VAL A 69 -17.86 -0.46 2.21
CA VAL A 69 -16.62 0.14 2.71
C VAL A 69 -16.86 0.73 4.09
N HIS A 70 -15.92 0.51 5.00
CA HIS A 70 -15.93 1.14 6.31
C HIS A 70 -14.75 2.10 6.44
N TYR A 71 -14.95 3.22 7.13
CA TYR A 71 -13.95 4.24 7.37
C TYR A 71 -13.84 4.56 8.85
N ALA A 72 -12.62 4.83 9.31
CA ALA A 72 -12.35 5.35 10.64
C ALA A 72 -11.29 6.46 10.58
N PRO A 73 -11.34 7.47 11.46
CA PRO A 73 -10.32 8.52 11.51
C PRO A 73 -8.96 7.95 11.88
N ALA A 74 -7.90 8.40 11.21
CA ALA A 74 -6.53 8.00 11.51
C ALA A 74 -5.74 9.07 12.30
N GLY A 75 -6.41 10.13 12.75
CA GLY A 75 -5.88 11.10 13.69
C GLY A 75 -5.21 12.33 13.06
N ALA A 76 -4.93 12.35 11.76
CA ALA A 76 -4.40 13.54 11.09
C ALA A 76 -5.34 13.99 9.96
N PRO A 77 -5.39 15.30 9.63
CA PRO A 77 -6.17 15.80 8.53
C PRO A 77 -5.81 15.12 7.21
N GLY A 78 -6.82 14.72 6.44
CA GLY A 78 -6.63 14.02 5.17
C GLY A 78 -6.22 12.54 5.30
N THR A 79 -6.25 11.98 6.51
CA THR A 79 -5.96 10.56 6.74
C THR A 79 -7.15 9.80 7.29
N LYS A 80 -7.27 8.54 6.91
CA LYS A 80 -8.32 7.62 7.38
C LYS A 80 -7.84 6.19 7.33
N PHE A 81 -8.41 5.35 8.15
CA PHE A 81 -8.41 3.91 7.91
C PHE A 81 -9.59 3.56 7.00
N MET A 82 -9.38 2.61 6.11
CA MET A 82 -10.39 2.05 5.23
C MET A 82 -10.40 0.53 5.41
N LYS A 83 -11.59 -0.05 5.53
CA LYS A 83 -11.77 -1.50 5.57
C LYS A 83 -12.78 -1.92 4.51
N LEU A 84 -12.40 -2.92 3.75
CA LEU A 84 -13.24 -3.67 2.83
C LEU A 84 -13.44 -5.06 3.42
N GLU A 85 -14.65 -5.45 3.72
CA GLU A 85 -14.95 -6.83 4.12
C GLU A 85 -14.70 -7.79 2.96
N ALA A 86 -14.49 -9.07 3.27
CA ALA A 86 -14.30 -10.10 2.26
C ALA A 86 -15.39 -10.05 1.18
N GLY A 87 -15.00 -10.07 -0.08
CA GLY A 87 -15.89 -9.98 -1.23
C GLY A 87 -16.55 -8.61 -1.47
N GLN A 88 -16.26 -7.60 -0.65
CA GLN A 88 -16.79 -6.25 -0.84
C GLN A 88 -15.86 -5.40 -1.71
N SER A 89 -16.48 -4.43 -2.39
CA SER A 89 -15.73 -3.47 -3.22
C SER A 89 -16.23 -2.04 -2.99
N ALA A 90 -15.32 -1.08 -3.09
CA ALA A 90 -15.71 0.32 -3.21
C ALA A 90 -16.35 0.59 -4.58
N PRO A 91 -17.20 1.61 -4.71
CA PRO A 91 -17.65 2.07 -6.03
C PRO A 91 -16.46 2.46 -6.91
N MET A 92 -16.66 2.39 -8.24
CA MET A 92 -15.71 2.99 -9.18
C MET A 92 -15.61 4.49 -8.89
N HIS A 93 -14.41 4.98 -8.59
CA HIS A 93 -14.19 6.40 -8.28
C HIS A 93 -12.82 6.87 -8.77
N GLY A 94 -12.60 8.15 -8.68
CA GLY A 94 -11.31 8.78 -8.98
C GLY A 94 -10.99 9.86 -7.96
N HIS A 95 -9.75 10.31 -7.96
CA HIS A 95 -9.24 11.28 -7.02
C HIS A 95 -8.89 12.60 -7.71
N GLY A 96 -9.28 13.73 -7.10
CA GLY A 96 -8.87 15.06 -7.53
C GLY A 96 -7.46 15.47 -7.05
N GLY A 97 -6.78 14.60 -6.32
CA GLY A 97 -5.44 14.80 -5.78
C GLY A 97 -4.70 13.49 -5.61
N LEU A 98 -3.47 13.56 -5.12
CA LEU A 98 -2.67 12.36 -4.82
C LEU A 98 -3.27 11.62 -3.62
N GLU A 99 -3.47 10.34 -3.76
CA GLU A 99 -3.80 9.43 -2.67
C GLU A 99 -2.68 8.41 -2.47
N ALA A 100 -2.29 8.20 -1.22
CA ALA A 100 -1.35 7.16 -0.83
C ALA A 100 -2.07 6.16 0.06
N THR A 101 -2.06 4.89 -0.33
CA THR A 101 -2.71 3.79 0.37
C THR A 101 -1.67 2.78 0.81
N VAL A 102 -1.58 2.51 2.11
CA VAL A 102 -0.74 1.44 2.67
C VAL A 102 -1.65 0.30 3.09
N VAL A 103 -1.39 -0.91 2.59
CA VAL A 103 -2.11 -2.12 3.01
C VAL A 103 -1.59 -2.57 4.36
N LEU A 104 -2.44 -2.58 5.38
CA LEU A 104 -2.10 -2.99 6.75
C LEU A 104 -2.38 -4.46 7.00
N SER A 105 -3.50 -4.99 6.46
CA SER A 105 -3.86 -6.41 6.52
C SER A 105 -4.73 -6.79 5.33
N GLY A 106 -4.76 -8.09 5.02
CA GLY A 106 -5.50 -8.62 3.88
C GLY A 106 -4.91 -8.21 2.53
N ARG A 107 -5.76 -8.21 1.51
CA ARG A 107 -5.39 -7.87 0.12
C ARG A 107 -6.54 -7.17 -0.58
N PHE A 108 -6.22 -6.28 -1.53
CA PHE A 108 -7.22 -5.75 -2.45
C PHE A 108 -6.69 -5.71 -3.89
N SER A 109 -7.61 -5.71 -4.85
CA SER A 109 -7.33 -5.40 -6.25
C SER A 109 -8.16 -4.19 -6.66
N ASP A 110 -7.61 -3.34 -7.53
CA ASP A 110 -8.28 -2.11 -7.99
C ASP A 110 -8.53 -2.08 -9.50
N GLY A 111 -8.21 -3.18 -10.19
CA GLY A 111 -8.26 -3.32 -11.64
C GLY A 111 -6.92 -3.00 -12.33
N HIS A 112 -5.97 -2.39 -11.64
CA HIS A 112 -4.61 -2.13 -12.12
C HIS A 112 -3.62 -3.14 -11.55
N GLY A 113 -3.88 -3.67 -10.35
CA GLY A 113 -3.05 -4.65 -9.69
C GLY A 113 -3.74 -5.30 -8.49
N THR A 114 -3.02 -6.21 -7.86
CA THR A 114 -3.39 -6.80 -6.57
C THR A 114 -2.29 -6.47 -5.57
N TYR A 115 -2.69 -5.92 -4.43
CA TYR A 115 -1.81 -5.39 -3.42
C TYR A 115 -2.05 -6.09 -2.10
N CYS A 116 -0.98 -6.39 -1.37
CA CYS A 116 -1.02 -7.12 -0.12
C CYS A 116 -0.36 -6.33 1.02
N ARG A 117 -0.41 -6.88 2.21
CA ARG A 117 0.16 -6.27 3.41
C ARG A 117 1.59 -5.76 3.19
N GLY A 118 1.82 -4.49 3.49
CA GLY A 118 3.10 -3.80 3.35
C GLY A 118 3.24 -3.00 2.06
N ASP A 119 2.37 -3.22 1.07
CA ASP A 119 2.41 -2.47 -0.18
C ASP A 119 1.93 -1.03 0.01
N LEU A 120 2.62 -0.12 -0.68
CA LEU A 120 2.23 1.28 -0.84
C LEU A 120 1.73 1.49 -2.26
N VAL A 121 0.49 1.91 -2.38
CA VAL A 121 -0.17 2.20 -3.67
C VAL A 121 -0.38 3.70 -3.78
N LEU A 122 0.01 4.28 -4.91
CA LEU A 122 -0.19 5.70 -5.20
C LEU A 122 -1.29 5.85 -6.26
N GLY A 123 -2.35 6.56 -5.91
CA GLY A 123 -3.39 6.99 -6.82
C GLY A 123 -3.13 8.42 -7.28
N GLU A 124 -2.89 8.61 -8.57
CA GLU A 124 -2.65 9.92 -9.16
C GLU A 124 -3.95 10.66 -9.48
N PRO A 125 -3.92 12.00 -9.56
CA PRO A 125 -5.08 12.78 -9.97
C PRO A 125 -5.62 12.32 -11.32
N GLY A 126 -6.92 12.05 -11.38
CA GLY A 126 -7.61 11.57 -12.58
C GLY A 126 -7.59 10.07 -12.80
N MET A 127 -6.77 9.32 -12.08
CA MET A 127 -6.82 7.85 -12.10
C MET A 127 -8.16 7.37 -11.52
N ARG A 128 -8.80 6.44 -12.23
CA ARG A 128 -10.05 5.82 -11.78
C ARG A 128 -9.79 4.38 -11.41
N HIS A 129 -10.34 3.95 -10.28
CA HIS A 129 -10.21 2.59 -9.80
C HIS A 129 -11.43 2.10 -9.03
N LYS A 130 -11.50 0.78 -8.86
CA LYS A 130 -12.53 0.10 -8.08
C LYS A 130 -11.88 -0.88 -7.12
N PRO A 131 -11.43 -0.46 -5.95
CA PRO A 131 -10.84 -1.35 -4.98
C PRO A 131 -11.83 -2.40 -4.50
N ALA A 132 -11.41 -3.66 -4.49
CA ALA A 132 -12.17 -4.81 -4.02
C ALA A 132 -11.29 -5.71 -3.15
N ALA A 133 -11.80 -6.15 -2.00
CA ALA A 133 -11.10 -7.13 -1.18
C ALA A 133 -10.94 -8.46 -1.95
N VAL A 134 -9.77 -9.08 -1.85
CA VAL A 134 -9.41 -10.33 -2.53
C VAL A 134 -9.18 -11.41 -1.49
N GLY A 135 -9.85 -12.55 -1.69
CA GLY A 135 -9.83 -13.68 -0.74
C GLY A 135 -10.98 -13.61 0.26
N ASP A 136 -10.84 -14.35 1.32
CA ASP A 136 -11.82 -14.57 2.38
C ASP A 136 -11.60 -13.70 3.63
N GLU A 137 -10.57 -12.84 3.59
CA GLU A 137 -10.25 -11.91 4.67
C GLU A 137 -10.63 -10.48 4.32
N SER A 138 -10.92 -9.68 5.36
CA SER A 138 -11.07 -8.23 5.20
C SER A 138 -9.74 -7.59 4.85
N CYS A 139 -9.77 -6.59 3.97
CA CYS A 139 -8.60 -5.76 3.69
C CYS A 139 -8.69 -4.45 4.48
N VAL A 140 -7.67 -4.16 5.28
CA VAL A 140 -7.54 -2.90 6.03
C VAL A 140 -6.38 -2.09 5.50
N CYS A 141 -6.64 -0.83 5.20
CA CYS A 141 -5.68 0.11 4.66
C CYS A 141 -5.61 1.38 5.50
N PHE A 142 -4.42 1.99 5.52
CA PHE A 142 -4.26 3.40 5.88
C PHE A 142 -4.22 4.22 4.60
N VAL A 143 -5.04 5.26 4.55
CA VAL A 143 -5.17 6.12 3.37
C VAL A 143 -4.84 7.55 3.75
N ALA A 144 -3.94 8.17 3.00
CA ALA A 144 -3.62 9.58 3.09
C ALA A 144 -3.94 10.28 1.76
N HIS A 145 -4.79 11.28 1.80
CA HIS A 145 -5.20 12.05 0.63
C HIS A 145 -4.66 13.47 0.71
N ARG A 146 -3.98 13.90 -0.34
CA ARG A 146 -3.55 15.28 -0.52
C ARG A 146 -4.40 15.93 -1.62
N PRO A 147 -5.34 16.82 -1.27
CA PRO A 147 -6.15 17.50 -2.27
C PRO A 147 -5.26 18.34 -3.19
N ASN A 148 -5.61 18.40 -4.46
CA ASN A 148 -4.91 19.28 -5.41
C ASN A 148 -5.08 20.73 -4.97
N ARG A 149 -3.98 21.48 -4.88
CA ARG A 149 -3.99 22.88 -4.38
C ARG A 149 -4.80 23.82 -5.27
N PHE A 150 -5.08 23.45 -6.52
CA PHE A 150 -5.84 24.28 -7.49
C PHE A 150 -7.27 24.60 -7.05
N TRP A 151 -7.93 23.70 -6.30
CA TRP A 151 -9.32 23.93 -5.83
C TRP A 151 -9.43 24.97 -4.70
N ARG A 152 -8.32 25.42 -4.14
CA ARG A 152 -8.34 26.46 -3.08
C ARG A 152 -8.62 27.87 -3.62
N TYR A 153 -8.49 28.07 -4.93
CA TYR A 153 -8.63 29.40 -5.56
C TYR A 153 -10.00 29.62 -6.21
N PHE A 154 -10.89 28.62 -6.15
CA PHE A 154 -12.24 28.70 -6.74
C PHE A 154 -13.36 28.58 -5.70
N LYS A 155 -13.16 29.13 -4.52
CA LYS A 155 -14.23 29.36 -3.52
C LYS A 155 -14.53 30.84 -3.42
#